data_63a6e40d431cc15529f7a9d79be0155f
#
_entry.id   63a6e40d431cc15529f7a9d79be0155f
#
_cell.length_a   1.000
_cell.length_b   1.000
_cell.length_c   1.000
_cell.angle_alpha   90.00
_cell.angle_beta   90.00
_cell.angle_gamma   90.00
#
_symmetry.space_group_name_H-M   'P 1'
#
loop_
_entity.id
_entity.type
_entity.pdbx_description
1 polymer ?
#
loop_
_entity_poly.entity_id
_entity_poly.type
_entity_poly.pdbx_seq_one_letter_code
_entity_poly.pdbx_strand_id
1 'polypeptide(L)'
;MAAESISCWTFYASWENYNRLLVGAVATLTEAQSHRTIASELRSIGMLATHIVRTRAAWLHAVLGEGGPEVAAIAAWDDNAGEAPPAAELVRGLEVTFAAWKDCLQCWTPRDLDTVFHDGPDEVSRGWVIWHVIEHDLHHGGELSYSLGALGLAGLDLP
;
A
#
# COMPACT_ATOMS: atom_id res chain seq x y z
N MET A 1 19.93 25.36 -21.78
CA MET A 1 19.75 23.97 -21.30
C MET A 1 18.60 23.98 -20.30
N ALA A 2 17.50 23.31 -20.61
CA ALA A 2 16.43 23.14 -19.64
C ALA A 2 17.00 22.25 -18.50
N ALA A 3 16.88 22.71 -17.25
CA ALA A 3 17.23 21.86 -16.11
C ALA A 3 16.33 20.62 -16.18
N GLU A 4 16.92 19.42 -16.20
CA GLU A 4 16.17 18.18 -16.08
C GLU A 4 15.32 18.27 -14.81
N SER A 5 14.01 18.17 -14.97
CA SER A 5 13.10 18.19 -13.85
C SER A 5 13.26 16.89 -13.06
N ILE A 6 13.68 16.98 -11.80
CA ILE A 6 13.81 15.82 -10.91
C ILE A 6 12.41 15.26 -10.70
N SER A 7 12.23 13.94 -10.90
CA SER A 7 10.96 13.26 -10.61
C SER A 7 10.77 13.05 -9.11
N CYS A 8 9.51 12.97 -8.66
CA CYS A 8 9.19 12.66 -7.27
C CYS A 8 9.74 11.30 -6.83
N TRP A 9 9.92 10.35 -7.75
CA TRP A 9 10.51 9.04 -7.45
C TRP A 9 11.86 9.14 -6.75
N THR A 10 12.67 10.14 -7.07
CA THR A 10 13.98 10.36 -6.44
C THR A 10 13.89 10.48 -4.92
N PHE A 11 12.78 11.01 -4.40
CA PHE A 11 12.57 11.20 -2.95
C PHE A 11 11.96 9.96 -2.27
N TYR A 12 11.27 9.10 -3.03
CA TYR A 12 10.49 7.99 -2.48
C TYR A 12 11.02 6.62 -2.91
N ALA A 13 12.16 6.53 -3.59
CA ALA A 13 12.72 5.28 -4.11
C ALA A 13 12.92 4.18 -3.04
N SER A 14 13.20 4.58 -1.79
CA SER A 14 13.36 3.63 -0.68
C SER A 14 12.06 2.89 -0.31
N TRP A 15 10.88 3.39 -0.72
CA TRP A 15 9.62 2.70 -0.56
C TRP A 15 9.57 1.35 -1.28
N GLU A 16 10.34 1.20 -2.37
CA GLU A 16 10.48 -0.09 -3.08
C GLU A 16 11.05 -1.19 -2.17
N ASN A 17 12.00 -0.85 -1.30
CA ASN A 17 12.52 -1.81 -0.32
C ASN A 17 11.45 -2.28 0.65
N TYR A 18 10.63 -1.34 1.14
CA TYR A 18 9.52 -1.67 2.03
C TYR A 18 8.46 -2.54 1.36
N ASN A 19 8.12 -2.22 0.09
CA ASN A 19 7.21 -3.06 -0.68
C ASN A 19 7.72 -4.49 -0.83
N ARG A 20 9.03 -4.69 -1.08
CA ARG A 20 9.61 -6.04 -1.17
C ARG A 20 9.51 -6.81 0.14
N LEU A 21 9.64 -6.14 1.29
CA LEU A 21 9.45 -6.78 2.60
C LEU A 21 7.99 -7.21 2.80
N LEU A 22 7.02 -6.36 2.46
CA LEU A 22 5.59 -6.71 2.51
C LEU A 22 5.28 -7.89 1.61
N VAL A 23 5.73 -7.87 0.35
CA VAL A 23 5.56 -8.98 -0.59
C VAL A 23 6.17 -10.26 -0.04
N GLY A 24 7.40 -10.21 0.47
CA GLY A 24 8.10 -11.37 1.04
C GLY A 24 7.36 -11.98 2.23
N ALA A 25 6.83 -11.14 3.13
CA ALA A 25 6.10 -11.60 4.30
C ALA A 25 4.75 -12.24 3.91
N VAL A 26 4.02 -11.65 2.96
CA VAL A 26 2.71 -12.15 2.52
C VAL A 26 2.85 -13.41 1.66
N ALA A 27 3.87 -13.50 0.80
CA ALA A 27 4.07 -14.62 -0.12
C ALA A 27 4.27 -15.98 0.59
N THR A 28 4.71 -15.97 1.83
CA THR A 28 4.96 -17.19 2.62
C THR A 28 3.76 -17.67 3.42
N LEU A 29 2.66 -16.90 3.44
CA LEU A 29 1.48 -17.22 4.23
C LEU A 29 0.71 -18.41 3.66
N THR A 30 0.41 -19.37 4.51
CA THR A 30 -0.64 -20.36 4.23
C THR A 30 -2.01 -19.75 4.48
N GLU A 31 -3.05 -20.35 3.94
CA GLU A 31 -4.45 -19.93 4.18
C GLU A 31 -4.75 -19.90 5.69
N ALA A 32 -4.38 -20.96 6.42
CA ALA A 32 -4.58 -21.02 7.87
C ALA A 32 -3.84 -19.90 8.64
N GLN A 33 -2.65 -19.49 8.20
CA GLN A 33 -1.91 -18.38 8.78
C GLN A 33 -2.54 -17.03 8.44
N SER A 34 -3.06 -16.87 7.23
CA SER A 34 -3.75 -15.64 6.78
C SER A 34 -4.98 -15.33 7.64
N HIS A 35 -5.69 -16.36 8.10
CA HIS A 35 -6.87 -16.21 8.97
C HIS A 35 -6.55 -15.96 10.45
N ARG A 36 -5.29 -16.08 10.87
CA ARG A 36 -4.93 -15.88 12.29
C ARG A 36 -4.98 -14.41 12.67
N THR A 37 -5.43 -14.17 13.91
CA THR A 37 -5.38 -12.88 14.60
C THR A 37 -4.69 -13.03 15.94
N ILE A 38 -4.04 -11.99 16.45
CA ILE A 38 -3.44 -11.96 17.78
C ILE A 38 -4.45 -11.59 18.88
N ALA A 39 -5.58 -11.01 18.53
CA ALA A 39 -6.69 -10.74 19.42
C ALA A 39 -8.00 -10.67 18.61
N SER A 40 -9.14 -11.02 19.24
CA SER A 40 -10.44 -11.09 18.58
C SER A 40 -10.90 -9.79 17.95
N GLU A 41 -10.49 -8.66 18.53
CA GLU A 41 -10.87 -7.31 18.08
C GLU A 41 -9.99 -6.76 16.96
N LEU A 42 -8.93 -7.49 16.57
CA LEU A 42 -7.97 -7.04 15.57
C LEU A 42 -8.19 -7.76 14.23
N ARG A 43 -7.74 -7.13 13.16
CA ARG A 43 -7.73 -7.74 11.83
C ARG A 43 -6.84 -9.00 11.83
N SER A 44 -7.22 -9.99 11.04
CA SER A 44 -6.34 -11.11 10.73
C SER A 44 -5.14 -10.64 9.90
N ILE A 45 -4.09 -11.48 9.85
CA ILE A 45 -2.89 -11.20 9.04
C ILE A 45 -3.26 -10.89 7.58
N GLY A 46 -4.11 -11.71 6.98
CA GLY A 46 -4.55 -11.50 5.61
C GLY A 46 -5.37 -10.22 5.44
N MET A 47 -6.22 -9.87 6.41
CA MET A 47 -7.01 -8.64 6.36
C MET A 47 -6.15 -7.38 6.57
N LEU A 48 -5.05 -7.45 7.33
CA LEU A 48 -4.07 -6.36 7.39
C LEU A 48 -3.43 -6.13 6.02
N ALA A 49 -3.00 -7.21 5.36
CA ALA A 49 -2.44 -7.12 4.01
C ALA A 49 -3.47 -6.60 2.99
N THR A 50 -4.72 -7.06 3.07
CA THR A 50 -5.83 -6.58 2.23
C THR A 50 -6.04 -5.08 2.40
N HIS A 51 -6.02 -4.60 3.65
CA HIS A 51 -6.20 -3.19 3.97
C HIS A 51 -5.08 -2.32 3.39
N ILE A 52 -3.82 -2.75 3.49
CA ILE A 52 -2.68 -2.05 2.87
C ILE A 52 -2.88 -1.95 1.34
N VAL A 53 -3.15 -3.07 0.68
CA VAL A 53 -3.33 -3.14 -0.78
C VAL A 53 -4.49 -2.25 -1.24
N ARG A 54 -5.64 -2.41 -0.60
CA ARG A 54 -6.85 -1.67 -0.94
C ARG A 54 -6.67 -0.17 -0.74
N THR A 55 -6.01 0.25 0.35
CA THR A 55 -5.78 1.68 0.64
C THR A 55 -4.88 2.33 -0.40
N ARG A 56 -3.78 1.67 -0.80
CA ARG A 56 -2.94 2.14 -1.91
C ARG A 56 -3.76 2.36 -3.19
N ALA A 57 -4.60 1.39 -3.53
CA ALA A 57 -5.44 1.47 -4.73
C ALA A 57 -6.50 2.55 -4.63
N ALA A 58 -7.16 2.69 -3.48
CA ALA A 58 -8.24 3.65 -3.26
C ALA A 58 -7.73 5.09 -3.38
N TRP A 59 -6.62 5.44 -2.74
CA TRP A 59 -6.04 6.78 -2.83
C TRP A 59 -5.57 7.11 -4.24
N LEU A 60 -4.92 6.16 -4.91
CA LEU A 60 -4.44 6.38 -6.27
C LEU A 60 -5.60 6.54 -7.26
N HIS A 61 -6.63 5.69 -7.16
CA HIS A 61 -7.73 5.67 -8.13
C HIS A 61 -8.84 6.66 -7.78
N ALA A 62 -9.39 6.58 -6.56
CA ALA A 62 -10.59 7.36 -6.21
C ALA A 62 -10.28 8.84 -5.96
N VAL A 63 -9.11 9.17 -5.41
CA VAL A 63 -8.73 10.55 -5.09
C VAL A 63 -7.89 11.19 -6.19
N LEU A 64 -6.82 10.52 -6.65
CA LEU A 64 -5.94 11.08 -7.65
C LEU A 64 -6.39 10.81 -9.11
N GLY A 65 -7.31 9.88 -9.34
CA GLY A 65 -7.81 9.54 -10.67
C GLY A 65 -6.82 8.77 -11.54
N GLU A 66 -5.84 8.11 -10.93
CA GLU A 66 -4.72 7.42 -11.59
C GLU A 66 -4.84 5.89 -11.47
N GLY A 67 -3.90 5.13 -12.03
CA GLY A 67 -3.70 3.68 -11.83
C GLY A 67 -4.50 2.77 -12.76
N GLY A 68 -5.44 3.27 -13.52
CA GLY A 68 -6.18 2.50 -14.52
C GLY A 68 -7.11 1.40 -13.97
N PRO A 69 -7.64 0.52 -14.85
CA PRO A 69 -8.74 -0.39 -14.51
C PRO A 69 -8.34 -1.49 -13.52
N GLU A 70 -7.09 -1.93 -13.51
CA GLU A 70 -6.62 -2.96 -12.58
C GLU A 70 -6.54 -2.43 -11.15
N VAL A 71 -6.03 -1.22 -10.96
CA VAL A 71 -6.02 -0.53 -9.66
C VAL A 71 -7.45 -0.23 -9.20
N ALA A 72 -8.34 0.19 -10.11
CA ALA A 72 -9.76 0.39 -9.82
C ALA A 72 -10.43 -0.89 -9.27
N ALA A 73 -10.14 -2.04 -9.85
CA ALA A 73 -10.66 -3.32 -9.37
C ALA A 73 -10.16 -3.67 -7.96
N ILE A 74 -8.89 -3.37 -7.66
CA ILE A 74 -8.32 -3.57 -6.32
C ILE A 74 -8.89 -2.57 -5.32
N ALA A 75 -9.12 -1.31 -5.71
CA ALA A 75 -9.74 -0.30 -4.86
C ALA A 75 -11.16 -0.70 -4.40
N ALA A 76 -11.84 -1.55 -5.17
CA ALA A 76 -13.15 -2.09 -4.85
C ALA A 76 -13.13 -3.31 -3.90
N TRP A 77 -11.97 -3.79 -3.46
CA TRP A 77 -11.90 -4.89 -2.49
C TRP A 77 -12.57 -4.49 -1.17
N ASP A 78 -13.24 -5.46 -0.53
CA ASP A 78 -13.83 -5.28 0.79
C ASP A 78 -12.81 -5.67 1.87
N ASP A 79 -12.24 -4.69 2.54
CA ASP A 79 -11.29 -4.87 3.63
C ASP A 79 -11.94 -5.06 5.01
N ASN A 80 -13.28 -5.24 5.04
CA ASN A 80 -14.08 -5.55 6.23
C ASN A 80 -14.87 -6.86 6.07
N ALA A 81 -14.68 -7.60 4.98
CA ALA A 81 -15.44 -8.83 4.67
C ALA A 81 -15.19 -10.00 5.62
N GLY A 82 -14.20 -9.93 6.48
CA GLY A 82 -13.81 -11.00 7.41
C GLY A 82 -12.97 -12.12 6.80
N GLU A 83 -12.92 -12.23 5.47
CA GLU A 83 -12.06 -13.15 4.74
C GLU A 83 -11.13 -12.40 3.80
N ALA A 84 -9.83 -12.69 3.90
CA ALA A 84 -8.83 -12.11 3.02
C ALA A 84 -8.74 -12.91 1.71
N PRO A 85 -8.38 -12.24 0.60
CA PRO A 85 -7.97 -12.93 -0.61
C PRO A 85 -6.81 -13.92 -0.37
N PRO A 86 -6.64 -14.94 -1.23
CA PRO A 86 -5.47 -15.83 -1.14
C PRO A 86 -4.16 -15.06 -1.18
N ALA A 87 -3.10 -15.59 -0.53
CA ALA A 87 -1.80 -14.93 -0.46
C ALA A 87 -1.24 -14.52 -1.84
N ALA A 88 -1.44 -15.36 -2.87
CA ALA A 88 -1.01 -15.05 -4.23
C ALA A 88 -1.71 -13.81 -4.82
N GLU A 89 -2.99 -13.61 -4.49
CA GLU A 89 -3.76 -12.44 -4.92
C GLU A 89 -3.34 -11.18 -4.14
N LEU A 90 -3.07 -11.31 -2.85
CA LEU A 90 -2.51 -10.23 -2.02
C LEU A 90 -1.14 -9.77 -2.53
N VAL A 91 -0.26 -10.72 -2.86
CA VAL A 91 1.06 -10.43 -3.46
C VAL A 91 0.88 -9.68 -4.77
N ARG A 92 0.02 -10.17 -5.67
CA ARG A 92 -0.29 -9.48 -6.92
C ARG A 92 -0.83 -8.07 -6.67
N GLY A 93 -1.70 -7.90 -5.68
CA GLY A 93 -2.24 -6.59 -5.29
C GLY A 93 -1.16 -5.62 -4.81
N LEU A 94 -0.21 -6.10 -3.98
CA LEU A 94 0.95 -5.31 -3.52
C LEU A 94 1.83 -4.88 -4.69
N GLU A 95 2.11 -5.79 -5.63
CA GLU A 95 2.97 -5.52 -6.79
C GLU A 95 2.30 -4.55 -7.77
N VAL A 96 1.03 -4.79 -8.12
CA VAL A 96 0.26 -3.94 -9.06
C VAL A 96 0.10 -2.52 -8.52
N THR A 97 -0.32 -2.38 -7.27
CA THR A 97 -0.53 -1.06 -6.67
C THR A 97 0.78 -0.30 -6.52
N PHE A 98 1.85 -0.99 -6.11
CA PHE A 98 3.18 -0.36 -6.01
C PHE A 98 3.71 0.08 -7.38
N ALA A 99 3.60 -0.77 -8.42
CA ALA A 99 4.02 -0.42 -9.77
C ALA A 99 3.29 0.83 -10.28
N ALA A 100 1.97 0.90 -10.09
CA ALA A 100 1.18 2.06 -10.48
C ALA A 100 1.60 3.34 -9.74
N TRP A 101 1.86 3.27 -8.43
CA TRP A 101 2.39 4.39 -7.66
C TRP A 101 3.78 4.82 -8.15
N LYS A 102 4.67 3.85 -8.42
CA LYS A 102 6.02 4.10 -8.94
C LYS A 102 5.96 4.82 -10.28
N ASP A 103 5.13 4.37 -11.21
CA ASP A 103 4.95 4.99 -12.53
C ASP A 103 4.49 6.45 -12.38
N CYS A 104 3.52 6.72 -11.51
CA CYS A 104 3.06 8.08 -11.22
C CYS A 104 4.19 8.93 -10.63
N LEU A 105 4.92 8.43 -9.63
CA LEU A 105 6.03 9.14 -8.98
C LEU A 105 7.18 9.42 -9.94
N GLN A 106 7.40 8.58 -10.97
CA GLN A 106 8.37 8.82 -12.02
C GLN A 106 7.94 9.94 -12.99
N CYS A 107 6.64 10.10 -13.19
CA CYS A 107 6.06 11.14 -14.04
C CYS A 107 5.94 12.49 -13.33
N TRP A 108 5.58 12.50 -12.04
CA TRP A 108 5.38 13.74 -11.28
C TRP A 108 6.69 14.39 -10.88
N THR A 109 6.65 15.71 -10.83
CA THR A 109 7.75 16.57 -10.38
C THR A 109 7.39 17.25 -9.06
N PRO A 110 8.33 17.86 -8.33
CA PRO A 110 8.02 18.63 -7.13
C PRO A 110 6.96 19.73 -7.32
N ARG A 111 6.79 20.25 -8.53
CA ARG A 111 5.76 21.25 -8.85
C ARG A 111 4.34 20.68 -8.85
N ASP A 112 4.23 19.36 -9.05
CA ASP A 112 2.93 18.69 -9.08
C ASP A 112 2.40 18.38 -7.67
N LEU A 113 3.25 18.50 -6.64
CA LEU A 113 2.91 18.16 -5.25
C LEU A 113 1.84 19.06 -4.65
N ASP A 114 1.74 20.31 -5.11
CA ASP A 114 0.76 21.30 -4.63
C ASP A 114 -0.62 21.17 -5.35
N THR A 115 -0.75 20.25 -6.32
CA THR A 115 -2.05 20.00 -6.98
C THR A 115 -3.06 19.52 -5.95
N VAL A 116 -4.23 20.17 -5.89
CA VAL A 116 -5.29 19.90 -4.91
C VAL A 116 -6.31 18.94 -5.51
N PHE A 117 -6.76 18.01 -4.69
CA PHE A 117 -7.81 17.02 -4.95
C PHE A 117 -8.84 17.08 -3.84
N HIS A 118 -10.00 16.44 -4.05
CA HIS A 118 -11.06 16.33 -3.05
C HIS A 118 -11.21 14.89 -2.56
N ASP A 119 -11.24 14.72 -1.24
CA ASP A 119 -11.64 13.48 -0.58
C ASP A 119 -12.92 13.77 0.23
N GLY A 120 -14.07 13.53 -0.39
CA GLY A 120 -15.35 13.97 0.16
C GLY A 120 -15.38 15.49 0.36
N PRO A 121 -15.57 15.99 1.60
CA PRO A 121 -15.61 17.44 1.90
C PRO A 121 -14.20 18.05 2.04
N ASP A 122 -13.15 17.24 2.15
CA ASP A 122 -11.81 17.69 2.45
C ASP A 122 -10.99 17.97 1.18
N GLU A 123 -10.12 18.97 1.25
CA GLU A 123 -9.12 19.27 0.22
C GLU A 123 -7.77 18.71 0.66
N VAL A 124 -7.14 17.93 -0.23
CA VAL A 124 -5.82 17.32 0.01
C VAL A 124 -4.89 17.63 -1.16
N SER A 125 -3.61 17.90 -0.87
CA SER A 125 -2.62 18.03 -1.93
C SER A 125 -2.09 16.66 -2.36
N ARG A 126 -1.58 16.56 -3.61
CA ARG A 126 -0.89 15.35 -4.07
C ARG A 126 0.25 14.96 -3.13
N GLY A 127 1.03 15.93 -2.66
CA GLY A 127 2.11 15.68 -1.70
C GLY A 127 1.63 15.07 -0.41
N TRP A 128 0.50 15.54 0.12
CA TRP A 128 -0.14 14.96 1.30
C TRP A 128 -0.62 13.52 1.04
N VAL A 129 -1.25 13.25 -0.11
CA VAL A 129 -1.73 11.91 -0.45
C VAL A 129 -0.57 10.92 -0.58
N ILE A 130 0.55 11.30 -1.22
CA ILE A 130 1.74 10.47 -1.31
C ILE A 130 2.26 10.12 0.09
N TRP A 131 2.39 11.13 0.95
CA TRP A 131 2.85 10.91 2.33
C TRP A 131 1.89 10.02 3.10
N HIS A 132 0.59 10.28 3.03
CA HIS A 132 -0.43 9.52 3.72
C HIS A 132 -0.41 8.02 3.33
N VAL A 133 -0.24 7.70 2.07
CA VAL A 133 -0.16 6.30 1.62
C VAL A 133 1.12 5.62 2.14
N ILE A 134 2.25 6.32 2.16
CA ILE A 134 3.50 5.77 2.69
C ILE A 134 3.41 5.57 4.21
N GLU A 135 2.94 6.58 4.93
CA GLU A 135 2.71 6.51 6.39
C GLU A 135 1.75 5.37 6.74
N HIS A 136 0.68 5.20 5.96
CA HIS A 136 -0.30 4.11 6.11
C HIS A 136 0.34 2.73 5.92
N ASP A 137 1.20 2.60 4.91
CA ASP A 137 1.99 1.37 4.69
C ASP A 137 2.89 1.05 5.87
N LEU A 138 3.60 2.06 6.38
CA LEU A 138 4.52 1.88 7.52
C LEU A 138 3.75 1.51 8.79
N HIS A 139 2.61 2.16 9.03
CA HIS A 139 1.76 1.90 10.19
C HIS A 139 1.22 0.46 10.18
N HIS A 140 0.48 0.09 9.14
CA HIS A 140 -0.15 -1.22 9.06
C HIS A 140 0.85 -2.34 8.72
N GLY A 141 1.95 -2.05 8.05
CA GLY A 141 3.05 -2.99 7.88
C GLY A 141 3.77 -3.29 9.19
N GLY A 142 3.87 -2.28 10.10
CA GLY A 142 4.33 -2.50 11.47
C GLY A 142 3.39 -3.39 12.28
N GLU A 143 2.08 -3.17 12.17
CA GLU A 143 1.05 -4.05 12.79
C GLU A 143 1.14 -5.48 12.23
N LEU A 144 1.31 -5.62 10.91
CA LEU A 144 1.50 -6.92 10.25
C LEU A 144 2.74 -7.63 10.77
N SER A 145 3.87 -6.92 10.81
CA SER A 145 5.14 -7.46 11.31
C SER A 145 5.04 -7.92 12.77
N TYR A 146 4.43 -7.10 13.63
CA TYR A 146 4.17 -7.44 15.03
C TYR A 146 3.27 -8.66 15.15
N SER A 147 2.19 -8.73 14.38
CA SER A 147 1.24 -9.86 14.41
C SER A 147 1.90 -11.16 13.95
N LEU A 148 2.73 -11.10 12.89
CA LEU A 148 3.51 -12.25 12.44
C LEU A 148 4.45 -12.76 13.54
N GLY A 149 5.23 -11.86 14.16
CA GLY A 149 6.14 -12.22 15.25
C GLY A 149 5.43 -12.80 16.47
N ALA A 150 4.30 -12.22 16.88
CA ALA A 150 3.48 -12.74 18.00
C ALA A 150 2.93 -14.15 17.72
N LEU A 151 2.77 -14.52 16.46
CA LEU A 151 2.33 -15.85 16.04
C LEU A 151 3.48 -16.81 15.70
N GLY A 152 4.73 -16.41 15.96
CA GLY A 152 5.92 -17.21 15.69
C GLY A 152 6.31 -17.28 14.21
N LEU A 153 5.86 -16.32 13.39
CA LEU A 153 6.21 -16.21 11.99
C LEU A 153 7.25 -15.10 11.79
N ALA A 154 7.96 -15.14 10.65
CA ALA A 154 8.90 -14.08 10.32
C ALA A 154 8.17 -12.75 10.03
N GLY A 155 8.52 -11.68 10.74
CA GLY A 155 8.05 -10.33 10.49
C GLY A 155 8.84 -9.65 9.39
N LEU A 156 8.55 -8.34 9.18
CA LEU A 156 9.32 -7.47 8.30
C LEU A 156 10.61 -7.06 9.03
N ASP A 157 11.74 -7.36 8.42
CA ASP A 157 13.06 -7.01 8.96
C ASP A 157 13.63 -5.85 8.15
N LEU A 158 13.59 -4.65 8.74
CA LEU A 158 14.17 -3.44 8.12
C LEU A 158 15.69 -3.48 8.31
N PRO A 159 16.47 -3.16 7.25
CA PRO A 159 17.94 -3.12 7.33
C PRO A 159 18.46 -1.99 8.21
#